data_94ff62a6ae9a2b11a329f9a80beabbc3
#
_entry.id   94ff62a6ae9a2b11a329f9a80beabbc3
#
_cell.length_a   1.000
_cell.length_b   1.000
_cell.length_c   1.000
_cell.angle_alpha   90.00
_cell.angle_beta   90.00
_cell.angle_gamma   90.00
#
_symmetry.space_group_name_H-M   'P 1'
#
loop_
_entity.id
_entity.type
_entity.pdbx_description
1 polymer ?
#
loop_
_entity_poly.entity_id
_entity_poly.type
_entity_poly.pdbx_seq_one_letter_code
_entity_poly.pdbx_strand_id
1 'polypeptide(L)' 'MTMLTDYGKTVKHRLIDLGMTQKQLQDAITAKTGLYCDTSNLGKILTGQLGSARIIAAINDILGIDKEDSA' A
#
# COMPACT_ATOMS: atom_id res chain seq x y z
N MET A 1 13.65 -3.22 15.39
CA MET A 1 13.50 -3.29 13.93
C MET A 1 12.04 -3.51 13.57
N THR A 2 11.52 -2.68 12.70
CA THR A 2 10.12 -2.78 12.30
C THR A 2 9.97 -3.82 11.19
N MET A 3 9.08 -4.79 11.40
CA MET A 3 8.82 -5.82 10.41
C MET A 3 7.57 -5.49 9.61
N LEU A 4 7.60 -5.83 8.34
CA LEU A 4 6.41 -5.70 7.50
C LEU A 4 5.35 -6.70 7.95
N THR A 5 4.09 -6.28 7.92
CA THR A 5 2.97 -7.20 8.09
C THR A 5 2.85 -8.06 6.83
N ASP A 6 2.03 -9.10 6.91
CA ASP A 6 1.75 -9.91 5.73
C ASP A 6 1.20 -9.05 4.59
N TYR A 7 0.35 -8.10 4.92
CA TYR A 7 -0.17 -7.16 3.94
C TYR A 7 0.94 -6.33 3.32
N GLY A 8 1.87 -5.82 4.15
CA GLY A 8 3.00 -5.05 3.65
C GLY A 8 3.87 -5.85 2.69
N LYS A 9 4.09 -7.10 3.01
CA LYS A 9 4.85 -8.00 2.11
C LYS A 9 4.13 -8.20 0.79
N THR A 10 2.81 -8.40 0.83
CA THR A 10 2.01 -8.55 -0.38
C THR A 10 2.11 -7.31 -1.25
N VAL A 11 2.01 -6.13 -0.64
CA VAL A 11 2.13 -4.87 -1.38
C VAL A 11 3.50 -4.78 -2.07
N LYS A 12 4.56 -5.08 -1.35
CA LYS A 12 5.90 -5.01 -1.92
C LYS A 12 6.09 -5.99 -3.07
N HIS A 13 5.57 -7.21 -2.93
CA HIS A 13 5.63 -8.19 -4.00
C HIS A 13 4.87 -7.72 -5.24
N ARG A 14 3.70 -7.14 -5.06
CA ARG A 14 2.94 -6.63 -6.20
C ARG A 14 3.65 -5.48 -6.91
N LEU A 15 4.32 -4.61 -6.14
CA LEU A 15 5.10 -3.54 -6.75
C LEU A 15 6.19 -4.12 -7.67
N ILE A 16 6.87 -5.15 -7.21
CA ILE A 16 7.90 -5.82 -8.00
C ILE A 16 7.29 -6.43 -9.26
N ASP A 17 6.18 -7.15 -9.10
CA ASP A 17 5.50 -7.80 -10.23
C ASP A 17 5.07 -6.81 -11.30
N LEU A 18 4.64 -5.62 -10.89
CA LEU A 18 4.16 -4.61 -11.81
C LEU A 18 5.24 -3.66 -12.31
N GLY A 19 6.46 -3.81 -11.78
CA GLY A 19 7.55 -2.89 -12.10
C GLY A 19 7.27 -1.48 -11.61
N MET A 20 6.52 -1.34 -10.52
CA MET A 20 6.13 -0.05 -9.97
C MET A 20 7.00 0.31 -8.78
N THR A 21 7.42 1.57 -8.71
CA THR A 21 8.18 2.06 -7.57
C THR A 21 7.22 2.47 -6.44
N GLN A 22 7.77 2.58 -5.23
CA GLN A 22 6.99 3.04 -4.09
C GLN A 22 6.46 4.46 -4.32
N LYS A 23 7.26 5.32 -4.94
CA LYS A 23 6.83 6.67 -5.24
C LYS A 23 5.67 6.69 -6.23
N GLN A 24 5.71 5.82 -7.23
CA GLN A 24 4.61 5.71 -8.19
C GLN A 24 3.33 5.27 -7.48
N LEU A 25 3.44 4.36 -6.51
CA LEU A 25 2.29 3.95 -5.73
C LEU A 25 1.74 5.11 -4.91
N GLN A 26 2.61 5.89 -4.27
CA GLN A 26 2.19 7.06 -3.50
C GLN A 26 1.43 8.07 -4.37
N ASP A 27 1.96 8.34 -5.56
CA ASP A 27 1.33 9.27 -6.49
C ASP A 27 -0.04 8.76 -6.94
N ALA A 28 -0.14 7.46 -7.20
CA ALA A 28 -1.40 6.85 -7.59
C ALA A 28 -2.44 6.90 -6.47
N ILE A 29 -2.02 6.69 -5.24
CA ILE A 29 -2.91 6.79 -4.07
C ILE A 29 -3.47 8.20 -3.96
N THR A 30 -2.60 9.19 -4.08
CA THR A 30 -3.02 10.59 -4.00
C THR A 30 -4.00 10.94 -5.12
N ALA A 31 -3.72 10.49 -6.33
CA ALA A 31 -4.60 10.74 -7.47
C ALA A 31 -5.96 10.08 -7.29
N LYS A 32 -5.99 8.90 -6.68
CA LYS A 32 -7.22 8.13 -6.53
C LYS A 32 -8.07 8.59 -5.35
N THR A 33 -7.44 8.94 -4.24
CA THR A 33 -8.16 9.28 -3.00
C THR A 33 -8.25 10.78 -2.73
N GLY A 34 -7.39 11.57 -3.34
CA GLY A 34 -7.25 12.97 -3.01
C GLY A 34 -6.51 13.19 -1.69
N LEU A 35 -6.00 12.12 -1.06
CA LEU A 35 -5.28 12.21 0.20
C LEU A 35 -3.79 12.14 -0.04
N TYR A 36 -3.04 12.99 0.64
CA TYR A 36 -1.59 12.95 0.55
C TYR A 36 -1.06 11.72 1.29
N CYS A 37 -0.18 10.98 0.63
CA CYS A 37 0.45 9.81 1.23
C CYS A 37 1.96 9.90 0.96
N ASP A 38 2.72 10.24 1.99
CA ASP A 38 4.17 10.31 1.84
C ASP A 38 4.82 8.97 2.19
N THR A 39 6.14 8.91 2.04
CA THR A 39 6.91 7.70 2.31
C THR A 39 6.74 7.22 3.75
N SER A 40 6.71 8.16 4.69
CA SER A 40 6.56 7.83 6.11
C SER A 40 5.19 7.22 6.39
N ASN A 41 4.13 7.83 5.87
CA ASN A 41 2.77 7.33 6.06
C ASN A 41 2.59 5.95 5.42
N LEU A 42 3.08 5.78 4.21
CA LEU A 42 3.00 4.49 3.55
C LEU A 42 3.75 3.41 4.32
N GLY A 43 4.94 3.74 4.81
CA GLY A 43 5.70 2.83 5.64
C GLY A 43 4.94 2.38 6.88
N LYS A 44 4.27 3.32 7.55
CA LYS A 44 3.48 3.00 8.74
C LYS A 44 2.30 2.09 8.41
N ILE A 45 1.68 2.30 7.26
CA ILE A 45 0.57 1.44 6.83
C ILE A 45 1.07 0.02 6.55
N LEU A 46 2.20 -0.10 5.88
CA LEU A 46 2.76 -1.41 5.52
C LEU A 46 3.27 -2.20 6.72
N THR A 47 3.60 -1.51 7.81
CA THR A 47 4.07 -2.15 9.04
C THR A 47 2.97 -2.31 10.08
N GLY A 48 1.76 -1.88 9.76
CA GLY A 48 0.62 -2.01 10.66
C GLY A 48 0.53 -0.95 11.74
N GLN A 49 1.36 0.08 11.70
CA GLN A 49 1.36 1.16 12.70
C GLN A 49 0.25 2.18 12.46
N LEU A 50 -0.19 2.29 11.22
CA LEU A 50 -1.23 3.24 10.84
C LEU A 50 -2.25 2.51 9.98
N GLY A 51 -3.52 2.61 10.36
CA GLY A 51 -4.61 2.04 9.58
C GLY A 51 -5.40 3.14 8.91
N SER A 52 -5.60 3.03 7.60
CA SER A 52 -6.44 3.94 6.85
C SER A 52 -7.22 3.12 5.83
N ALA A 53 -8.51 2.94 6.08
CA ALA A 53 -9.34 2.14 5.21
C ALA A 53 -9.35 2.68 3.77
N ARG A 54 -9.35 3.99 3.61
CA ARG A 54 -9.34 4.61 2.29
C ARG A 54 -8.05 4.34 1.53
N ILE A 55 -6.92 4.49 2.20
CA ILE A 55 -5.63 4.30 1.56
C ILE A 55 -5.42 2.82 1.27
N ILE A 56 -5.78 1.94 2.20
CA ILE A 56 -5.67 0.50 1.99
C ILE A 56 -6.54 0.06 0.82
N ALA A 57 -7.77 0.56 0.73
CA ALA A 57 -8.64 0.23 -0.39
C ALA A 57 -8.05 0.72 -1.72
N ALA A 58 -7.45 1.90 -1.73
CA ALA A 58 -6.80 2.44 -2.92
C ALA A 58 -5.60 1.58 -3.33
N ILE A 59 -4.78 1.17 -2.36
CA ILE A 59 -3.64 0.30 -2.64
C ILE A 59 -4.10 -1.02 -3.25
N ASN A 60 -5.11 -1.64 -2.66
CA ASN A 60 -5.64 -2.90 -3.16
C ASN A 60 -6.13 -2.75 -4.60
N ASP A 61 -6.81 -1.67 -4.89
CA ASP A 61 -7.36 -1.41 -6.21
C ASP A 61 -6.26 -1.16 -7.24
N ILE A 62 -5.27 -0.35 -6.87
CA ILE A 62 -4.15 -0.02 -7.75
C ILE A 62 -3.31 -1.25 -8.07
N LEU A 63 -3.04 -2.07 -7.06
CA LEU A 63 -2.18 -3.23 -7.20
C LEU A 63 -2.92 -4.51 -7.54
N GLY A 64 -4.24 -4.47 -7.58
CA GLY A 64 -5.03 -5.66 -7.88
C GLY A 64 -5.00 -6.68 -6.75
N ILE A 65 -4.86 -6.25 -5.51
CA ILE A 65 -4.86 -7.14 -4.36
C ILE A 65 -6.29 -7.45 -3.96
N ASP A 66 -6.62 -8.73 -3.88
CA ASP A 66 -7.95 -9.17 -3.49
C ASP A 66 -8.03 -9.23 -1.97
N LYS A 67 -9.01 -8.54 -1.39
CA LYS A 67 -9.22 -8.55 0.05
C LYS A 67 -9.49 -9.94 0.59
N GLU A 68 -10.16 -10.76 -0.19
CA GLU A 68 -10.53 -12.09 0.25
C GLU A 68 -9.33 -12.99 0.43
N ASP A 69 -8.26 -12.73 -0.30
CA ASP A 69 -7.05 -13.50 -0.21
C ASP A 69 -6.29 -13.25 1.07
N SER A 70 -6.63 -12.20 1.78
CA SER A 70 -5.96 -11.85 3.03
C SER A 70 -6.58 -12.54 4.24
N ALA A 71 -7.61 -13.27 4.04
CA ALA A 71 -8.30 -13.95 5.13
C ALA A 71 -7.45 -15.05 5.76
#